data_025810cd6f5aab04a578b404d0a57ec0
#
_entry.id   025810cd6f5aab04a578b404d0a57ec0
#
_cell.length_a   1.000
_cell.length_b   1.000
_cell.length_c   1.000
_cell.angle_alpha   90.00
_cell.angle_beta   90.00
_cell.angle_gamma   90.00
#
_symmetry.space_group_name_H-M   'P 1'
#
loop_
_entity.id
_entity.type
_entity.pdbx_description
1 polymer ?
#
loop_
_entity_poly.entity_id
_entity_poly.type
_entity_poly.pdbx_seq_one_letter_code
_entity_poly.pdbx_strand_id
1 'polypeptide(L)'
;DAATFQSVCRATVQYLRDNHHAPAALIIDAASADDTASANAASTNAALADALELPVFTAADFSTDALLELPAPTAVTPHMFQYQLLERAKANKKHIVLPEGDDDRILKAAHIILREGFADLTILGDPDTIRTRAQQLGLDLSAATLLDPTHYEGLDEFVETYYELRKHKGISMDDARQKLQDISYFATMMVHLGKACLLYTS
;
A
#
# COMPACT_ATOMS: atom_id res chain seq x y z
N ASP A 1 -26.90 -34.68 10.45
CA ASP A 1 -28.13 -34.53 9.68
C ASP A 1 -28.18 -33.12 9.09
N ALA A 2 -29.09 -32.88 8.15
CA ALA A 2 -29.20 -31.61 7.45
C ALA A 2 -29.47 -30.41 8.38
N ALA A 3 -30.24 -30.61 9.44
CA ALA A 3 -30.57 -29.56 10.41
C ALA A 3 -29.32 -29.13 11.23
N THR A 4 -28.50 -30.09 11.61
CA THR A 4 -27.23 -29.82 12.30
C THR A 4 -26.25 -29.08 11.39
N PHE A 5 -26.14 -29.50 10.13
CA PHE A 5 -25.30 -28.82 9.13
C PHE A 5 -25.73 -27.36 8.90
N GLN A 6 -27.05 -27.12 8.70
CA GLN A 6 -27.58 -25.75 8.55
C GLN A 6 -27.33 -24.88 9.79
N SER A 7 -27.43 -25.46 10.99
CA SER A 7 -27.17 -24.74 12.25
C SER A 7 -25.70 -24.33 12.35
N VAL A 8 -24.77 -25.23 12.01
CA VAL A 8 -23.33 -24.94 11.99
C VAL A 8 -23.00 -23.85 10.97
N CYS A 9 -23.55 -23.97 9.76
CA CYS A 9 -23.34 -22.94 8.71
C CYS A 9 -23.85 -21.58 9.14
N ARG A 10 -25.06 -21.48 9.71
CA ARG A 10 -25.60 -20.21 10.24
C ARG A 10 -24.68 -19.62 11.33
N ALA A 11 -24.25 -20.44 12.28
CA ALA A 11 -23.35 -20.01 13.33
C ALA A 11 -22.00 -19.52 12.77
N THR A 12 -21.48 -20.18 11.74
CA THR A 12 -20.23 -19.80 11.07
C THR A 12 -20.39 -18.46 10.33
N VAL A 13 -21.49 -18.28 9.58
CA VAL A 13 -21.74 -17.02 8.87
C VAL A 13 -22.01 -15.88 9.83
N GLN A 14 -22.76 -16.14 10.93
CA GLN A 14 -22.96 -15.14 11.97
C GLN A 14 -21.64 -14.74 12.61
N TYR A 15 -20.77 -15.71 12.93
CA TYR A 15 -19.43 -15.42 13.44
C TYR A 15 -18.60 -14.59 12.47
N LEU A 16 -18.63 -14.89 11.16
CA LEU A 16 -17.93 -14.14 10.14
C LEU A 16 -18.48 -12.71 10.01
N ARG A 17 -19.81 -12.53 10.06
CA ARG A 17 -20.45 -11.21 10.06
C ARG A 17 -20.04 -10.38 11.28
N ASP A 18 -20.08 -10.97 12.47
CA ASP A 18 -19.76 -10.28 13.74
C ASP A 18 -18.28 -9.90 13.80
N ASN A 19 -17.41 -10.63 13.09
CA ASN A 19 -15.97 -10.34 13.01
C ASN A 19 -15.56 -9.64 11.70
N HIS A 20 -16.50 -8.99 11.00
CA HIS A 20 -16.26 -8.24 9.76
C HIS A 20 -15.69 -9.07 8.58
N HIS A 21 -15.98 -10.36 8.55
CA HIS A 21 -15.57 -11.28 7.48
C HIS A 21 -16.78 -11.83 6.72
N ALA A 22 -17.87 -11.07 6.62
CA ALA A 22 -19.09 -11.51 5.93
C ALA A 22 -18.81 -11.83 4.46
N PRO A 23 -19.17 -13.03 3.97
CA PRO A 23 -19.06 -13.36 2.57
C PRO A 23 -20.01 -12.47 1.75
N ALA A 24 -19.54 -12.01 0.59
CA ALA A 24 -20.34 -11.20 -0.32
C ALA A 24 -21.29 -12.10 -1.16
N ALA A 25 -20.90 -13.34 -1.40
CA ALA A 25 -21.67 -14.31 -2.19
C ALA A 25 -21.26 -15.74 -1.84
N LEU A 26 -22.15 -16.70 -2.13
CA LEU A 26 -21.87 -18.12 -2.10
C LEU A 26 -21.77 -18.63 -3.54
N ILE A 27 -20.60 -19.14 -3.93
CA ILE A 27 -20.41 -19.80 -5.22
C ILE A 27 -20.71 -21.28 -5.04
N ILE A 28 -21.65 -21.79 -5.81
CA ILE A 28 -22.05 -23.19 -5.78
C ILE A 28 -21.56 -23.85 -7.06
N ASP A 29 -20.64 -24.80 -6.92
CA ASP A 29 -20.28 -25.68 -8.03
C ASP A 29 -21.36 -26.77 -8.15
N ALA A 30 -22.22 -26.64 -9.16
CA ALA A 30 -23.19 -27.67 -9.51
C ALA A 30 -22.43 -28.69 -10.38
N ALA A 31 -21.86 -29.71 -9.77
CA ALA A 31 -21.37 -30.87 -10.51
C ALA A 31 -22.46 -31.47 -11.39
N SER A 32 -22.08 -32.01 -12.53
CA SER A 32 -22.92 -32.47 -13.65
C SER A 32 -24.26 -33.13 -13.26
N ALA A 33 -25.29 -32.87 -14.08
CA ALA A 33 -26.69 -33.23 -13.86
C ALA A 33 -27.01 -34.73 -13.75
N ASP A 34 -26.03 -35.62 -13.77
CA ASP A 34 -26.21 -37.09 -13.78
C ASP A 34 -26.04 -37.80 -12.41
N ASP A 35 -25.78 -37.02 -11.35
CA ASP A 35 -25.55 -37.61 -10.02
C ASP A 35 -26.63 -37.15 -9.02
N THR A 36 -27.41 -38.10 -8.48
CA THR A 36 -28.44 -37.83 -7.47
C THR A 36 -27.87 -37.20 -6.19
N ALA A 37 -26.60 -37.44 -5.90
CA ALA A 37 -25.88 -36.78 -4.80
C ALA A 37 -25.67 -35.29 -5.07
N SER A 38 -25.42 -34.93 -6.32
CA SER A 38 -25.24 -33.54 -6.79
C SER A 38 -26.53 -32.73 -6.72
N ALA A 39 -27.69 -33.33 -7.10
CA ALA A 39 -28.98 -32.67 -6.99
C ALA A 39 -29.37 -32.35 -5.54
N ASN A 40 -29.06 -33.25 -4.60
CA ASN A 40 -29.27 -33.02 -3.17
C ASN A 40 -28.33 -31.93 -2.62
N ALA A 41 -27.08 -31.89 -3.08
CA ALA A 41 -26.12 -30.87 -2.68
C ALA A 41 -26.55 -29.47 -3.20
N ALA A 42 -26.98 -29.36 -4.44
CA ALA A 42 -27.49 -28.12 -5.04
C ALA A 42 -28.73 -27.59 -4.30
N SER A 43 -29.68 -28.49 -3.95
CA SER A 43 -30.84 -28.12 -3.15
C SER A 43 -30.51 -27.66 -1.74
N THR A 44 -29.53 -28.33 -1.09
CA THR A 44 -29.07 -27.95 0.25
C THR A 44 -28.34 -26.62 0.22
N ASN A 45 -27.53 -26.38 -0.80
CA ASN A 45 -26.81 -25.14 -0.98
C ASN A 45 -27.73 -23.95 -1.30
N ALA A 46 -28.76 -24.14 -2.13
CA ALA A 46 -29.77 -23.13 -2.40
C ALA A 46 -30.54 -22.75 -1.13
N ALA A 47 -30.98 -23.75 -0.35
CA ALA A 47 -31.64 -23.52 0.94
C ALA A 47 -30.73 -22.83 1.96
N LEU A 48 -29.43 -23.10 1.90
CA LEU A 48 -28.44 -22.42 2.73
C LEU A 48 -28.24 -20.96 2.34
N ALA A 49 -28.14 -20.68 1.05
CA ALA A 49 -27.96 -19.32 0.53
C ALA A 49 -29.19 -18.47 0.85
N ASP A 50 -30.42 -19.02 0.69
CA ASP A 50 -31.67 -18.36 1.06
C ASP A 50 -31.71 -18.05 2.57
N ALA A 51 -31.33 -19.02 3.41
CA ALA A 51 -31.27 -18.85 4.84
C ALA A 51 -30.22 -17.82 5.30
N LEU A 52 -29.23 -17.54 4.49
CA LEU A 52 -28.14 -16.59 4.75
C LEU A 52 -28.32 -15.26 4.00
N GLU A 53 -29.37 -15.13 3.22
CA GLU A 53 -29.63 -13.95 2.37
C GLU A 53 -28.45 -13.64 1.45
N LEU A 54 -27.82 -14.68 0.89
CA LEU A 54 -26.68 -14.55 0.00
C LEU A 54 -27.08 -14.82 -1.45
N PRO A 55 -26.60 -14.05 -2.42
CA PRO A 55 -26.79 -14.36 -3.83
C PRO A 55 -26.09 -15.67 -4.19
N VAL A 56 -26.72 -16.48 -5.01
CA VAL A 56 -26.25 -17.79 -5.46
C VAL A 56 -25.82 -17.68 -6.92
N PHE A 57 -24.64 -18.18 -7.23
CA PHE A 57 -24.15 -18.33 -8.59
C PHE A 57 -23.78 -19.79 -8.83
N THR A 58 -24.20 -20.32 -9.97
CA THR A 58 -23.66 -21.60 -10.46
C THR A 58 -22.39 -21.32 -11.27
N ALA A 59 -21.55 -22.35 -11.47
CA ALA A 59 -20.35 -22.22 -12.30
C ALA A 59 -20.70 -21.78 -13.75
N ALA A 60 -21.90 -22.13 -14.24
CA ALA A 60 -22.38 -21.74 -15.57
C ALA A 60 -22.83 -20.27 -15.64
N ASP A 61 -23.36 -19.73 -14.53
CA ASP A 61 -23.89 -18.36 -14.45
C ASP A 61 -22.86 -17.36 -13.94
N PHE A 62 -21.69 -17.87 -13.53
CA PHE A 62 -20.64 -17.03 -12.98
C PHE A 62 -20.02 -16.15 -14.07
N SER A 63 -20.19 -14.85 -13.93
CA SER A 63 -19.52 -13.85 -14.75
C SER A 63 -18.94 -12.75 -13.88
N THR A 64 -17.89 -12.09 -14.37
CA THR A 64 -17.34 -10.90 -13.71
C THR A 64 -18.36 -9.78 -13.60
N ASP A 65 -19.26 -9.66 -14.60
CA ASP A 65 -20.30 -8.63 -14.61
C ASP A 65 -21.34 -8.89 -13.51
N ALA A 66 -21.73 -10.15 -13.29
CA ALA A 66 -22.62 -10.53 -12.20
C ALA A 66 -22.04 -10.20 -10.81
N LEU A 67 -20.71 -10.29 -10.63
CA LEU A 67 -20.05 -9.88 -9.39
C LEU A 67 -20.07 -8.37 -9.20
N LEU A 68 -19.98 -7.59 -10.28
CA LEU A 68 -19.99 -6.13 -10.22
C LEU A 68 -21.39 -5.57 -9.87
N GLU A 69 -22.46 -6.34 -10.11
CA GLU A 69 -23.85 -5.99 -9.74
C GLU A 69 -24.17 -6.27 -8.27
N LEU A 70 -23.29 -6.98 -7.56
CA LEU A 70 -23.49 -7.23 -6.14
C LEU A 70 -23.41 -5.92 -5.34
N PRO A 71 -24.25 -5.74 -4.32
CA PRO A 71 -24.16 -4.58 -3.45
C PRO A 71 -22.77 -4.53 -2.80
N ALA A 72 -22.16 -3.35 -2.82
CA ALA A 72 -20.88 -3.17 -2.18
C ALA A 72 -20.96 -3.58 -0.70
N PRO A 73 -19.97 -4.35 -0.20
CA PRO A 73 -19.98 -4.77 1.19
C PRO A 73 -19.96 -3.53 2.11
N THR A 74 -20.86 -3.50 3.07
CA THR A 74 -20.94 -2.40 4.05
C THR A 74 -19.82 -2.45 5.09
N ALA A 75 -19.24 -3.64 5.31
CA ALA A 75 -18.13 -3.84 6.24
C ALA A 75 -16.79 -3.62 5.54
N VAL A 76 -15.98 -2.70 6.07
CA VAL A 76 -14.61 -2.48 5.60
C VAL A 76 -13.68 -3.45 6.33
N THR A 77 -13.23 -4.50 5.64
CA THR A 77 -12.23 -5.41 6.18
C THR A 77 -10.85 -4.73 6.23
N PRO A 78 -9.91 -5.21 7.09
CA PRO A 78 -8.53 -4.69 7.09
C PRO A 78 -7.85 -4.72 5.72
N HIS A 79 -8.08 -5.77 4.92
CA HIS A 79 -7.56 -5.87 3.55
C HIS A 79 -8.20 -4.87 2.60
N MET A 80 -9.52 -4.66 2.69
CA MET A 80 -10.19 -3.61 1.90
C MET A 80 -9.66 -2.22 2.25
N PHE A 81 -9.49 -1.94 3.55
CA PHE A 81 -8.92 -0.67 4.00
C PHE A 81 -7.51 -0.46 3.43
N GLN A 82 -6.65 -1.47 3.55
CA GLN A 82 -5.29 -1.43 3.00
C GLN A 82 -5.31 -1.21 1.48
N TYR A 83 -6.12 -1.97 0.76
CA TYR A 83 -6.28 -1.80 -0.69
C TYR A 83 -6.72 -0.38 -1.07
N GLN A 84 -7.77 0.14 -0.43
CA GLN A 84 -8.25 1.50 -0.68
C GLN A 84 -7.18 2.55 -0.39
N LEU A 85 -6.39 2.36 0.66
CA LEU A 85 -5.29 3.27 1.01
C LEU A 85 -4.22 3.28 -0.09
N LEU A 86 -3.82 2.10 -0.57
CA LEU A 86 -2.83 1.96 -1.64
C LEU A 86 -3.33 2.53 -2.97
N GLU A 87 -4.59 2.29 -3.34
CA GLU A 87 -5.18 2.87 -4.55
C GLU A 87 -5.26 4.40 -4.47
N ARG A 88 -5.57 4.96 -3.31
CA ARG A 88 -5.54 6.42 -3.10
C ARG A 88 -4.11 6.97 -3.21
N ALA A 89 -3.11 6.25 -2.72
CA ALA A 89 -1.71 6.63 -2.88
C ALA A 89 -1.29 6.65 -4.35
N LYS A 90 -1.64 5.61 -5.12
CA LYS A 90 -1.39 5.52 -6.56
C LYS A 90 -2.08 6.66 -7.34
N ALA A 91 -3.34 6.95 -7.01
CA ALA A 91 -4.12 7.99 -7.67
C ALA A 91 -3.60 9.42 -7.39
N ASN A 92 -2.86 9.62 -6.30
CA ASN A 92 -2.31 10.91 -5.90
C ASN A 92 -0.88 10.76 -5.39
N LYS A 93 -0.01 10.30 -6.28
CA LYS A 93 1.41 10.08 -5.99
C LYS A 93 2.06 11.28 -5.34
N LYS A 94 2.80 11.04 -4.30
CA LYS A 94 3.61 12.04 -3.60
C LYS A 94 5.08 11.74 -3.80
N HIS A 95 5.86 12.80 -3.86
CA HIS A 95 7.31 12.72 -3.89
C HIS A 95 7.83 12.70 -2.45
N ILE A 96 8.51 11.61 -2.09
CA ILE A 96 9.03 11.38 -0.74
C ILE A 96 10.56 11.38 -0.80
N VAL A 97 11.19 12.11 0.12
CA VAL A 97 12.64 12.06 0.30
C VAL A 97 13.00 11.13 1.45
N LEU A 98 13.97 10.25 1.21
CA LEU A 98 14.51 9.26 2.14
C LEU A 98 15.97 9.60 2.41
N PRO A 99 16.34 10.08 3.62
CA PRO A 99 17.72 10.52 3.90
C PRO A 99 18.68 9.37 4.20
N GLU A 100 18.18 8.16 4.46
CA GLU A 100 18.97 7.01 4.93
C GLU A 100 19.25 6.04 3.78
N GLY A 101 19.96 6.52 2.74
CA GLY A 101 20.30 5.70 1.57
C GLY A 101 21.30 4.58 1.82
N ASP A 102 21.90 4.51 3.01
CA ASP A 102 22.79 3.46 3.48
C ASP A 102 22.07 2.35 4.29
N ASP A 103 20.80 2.54 4.63
CA ASP A 103 20.00 1.54 5.38
C ASP A 103 19.31 0.54 4.44
N ASP A 104 19.67 -0.73 4.58
CA ASP A 104 19.08 -1.83 3.80
C ASP A 104 17.55 -1.94 3.90
N ARG A 105 16.98 -1.55 5.04
CA ARG A 105 15.52 -1.59 5.27
C ARG A 105 14.83 -0.53 4.41
N ILE A 106 15.44 0.65 4.35
CA ILE A 106 14.96 1.76 3.52
C ILE A 106 15.05 1.40 2.04
N LEU A 107 16.19 0.83 1.58
CA LEU A 107 16.34 0.40 0.19
C LEU A 107 15.33 -0.70 -0.20
N LYS A 108 15.07 -1.66 0.68
CA LYS A 108 14.04 -2.70 0.46
C LYS A 108 12.63 -2.10 0.39
N ALA A 109 12.31 -1.18 1.28
CA ALA A 109 11.02 -0.48 1.26
C ALA A 109 10.87 0.37 -0.01
N ALA A 110 11.91 1.10 -0.40
CA ALA A 110 11.95 1.90 -1.62
C ALA A 110 11.69 1.05 -2.87
N HIS A 111 12.33 -0.12 -2.98
CA HIS A 111 12.10 -1.07 -4.07
C HIS A 111 10.62 -1.47 -4.18
N ILE A 112 9.98 -1.80 -3.05
CA ILE A 112 8.55 -2.19 -3.03
C ILE A 112 7.67 -1.02 -3.45
N ILE A 113 7.91 0.18 -2.91
CA ILE A 113 7.12 1.39 -3.19
C ILE A 113 7.20 1.76 -4.68
N LEU A 114 8.40 1.68 -5.27
CA LEU A 114 8.63 1.99 -6.69
C LEU A 114 7.98 0.94 -7.59
N ARG A 115 8.16 -0.35 -7.29
CA ARG A 115 7.55 -1.46 -8.05
C ARG A 115 6.03 -1.36 -8.07
N GLU A 116 5.41 -1.06 -6.94
CA GLU A 116 3.96 -0.93 -6.81
C GLU A 116 3.44 0.44 -7.28
N GLY A 117 4.32 1.41 -7.48
CA GLY A 117 3.97 2.74 -7.97
C GLY A 117 3.23 3.63 -6.98
N PHE A 118 3.47 3.47 -5.69
CA PHE A 118 2.76 4.22 -4.62
C PHE A 118 3.24 5.66 -4.48
N ALA A 119 4.52 5.93 -4.72
CA ALA A 119 5.14 7.24 -4.58
C ALA A 119 6.34 7.38 -5.52
N ASP A 120 6.74 8.63 -5.77
CA ASP A 120 8.03 8.95 -6.36
C ASP A 120 9.05 9.16 -5.23
N LEU A 121 10.27 8.64 -5.39
CA LEU A 121 11.27 8.65 -4.33
C LEU A 121 12.55 9.38 -4.74
N THR A 122 13.05 10.21 -3.84
CA THR A 122 14.46 10.64 -3.83
C THR A 122 15.16 10.02 -2.63
N ILE A 123 16.24 9.30 -2.88
CA ILE A 123 17.07 8.68 -1.85
C ILE A 123 18.37 9.47 -1.77
N LEU A 124 18.68 9.96 -0.56
CA LEU A 124 19.88 10.76 -0.33
C LEU A 124 21.05 9.89 0.07
N GLY A 125 22.21 10.23 -0.44
CA GLY A 125 23.49 9.57 -0.20
C GLY A 125 24.32 9.48 -1.47
N ASP A 126 25.50 8.85 -1.40
CA ASP A 126 26.33 8.60 -2.57
C ASP A 126 25.64 7.65 -3.55
N PRO A 127 25.31 8.10 -4.78
CA PRO A 127 24.59 7.30 -5.76
C PRO A 127 25.27 5.98 -6.12
N ASP A 128 26.58 5.93 -6.16
CA ASP A 128 27.31 4.73 -6.55
C ASP A 128 27.30 3.69 -5.43
N THR A 129 27.43 4.14 -4.19
CA THR A 129 27.26 3.29 -3.01
C THR A 129 25.86 2.70 -2.95
N ILE A 130 24.81 3.53 -3.13
CA ILE A 130 23.41 3.09 -3.12
C ILE A 130 23.16 2.08 -4.23
N ARG A 131 23.60 2.32 -5.46
CA ARG A 131 23.46 1.39 -6.60
C ARG A 131 24.15 0.06 -6.33
N THR A 132 25.39 0.11 -5.83
CA THR A 132 26.15 -1.10 -5.50
C THR A 132 25.42 -1.92 -4.44
N ARG A 133 24.92 -1.27 -3.40
CA ARG A 133 24.19 -1.95 -2.33
C ARG A 133 22.86 -2.54 -2.81
N ALA A 134 22.13 -1.80 -3.61
CA ALA A 134 20.88 -2.29 -4.24
C ALA A 134 21.13 -3.55 -5.09
N GLN A 135 22.19 -3.55 -5.91
CA GLN A 135 22.58 -4.72 -6.70
C GLN A 135 22.93 -5.94 -5.83
N GLN A 136 23.68 -5.75 -4.75
CA GLN A 136 24.01 -6.83 -3.80
C GLN A 136 22.75 -7.44 -3.15
N LEU A 137 21.74 -6.63 -2.92
CA LEU A 137 20.45 -7.03 -2.33
C LEU A 137 19.43 -7.51 -3.35
N GLY A 138 19.74 -7.46 -4.67
CA GLY A 138 18.81 -7.81 -5.74
C GLY A 138 17.62 -6.85 -5.87
N LEU A 139 17.81 -5.57 -5.52
CA LEU A 139 16.76 -4.55 -5.54
C LEU A 139 16.85 -3.71 -6.82
N ASP A 140 15.69 -3.39 -7.39
CA ASP A 140 15.57 -2.42 -8.48
C ASP A 140 15.16 -1.05 -7.92
N LEU A 141 16.04 -0.08 -8.03
CA LEU A 141 15.84 1.33 -7.64
C LEU A 141 15.94 2.27 -8.84
N SER A 142 15.85 1.75 -10.07
CA SER A 142 16.03 2.53 -11.31
C SER A 142 15.05 3.69 -11.46
N ALA A 143 13.86 3.57 -10.85
CA ALA A 143 12.84 4.61 -10.86
C ALA A 143 13.02 5.66 -9.73
N ALA A 144 13.99 5.47 -8.82
CA ALA A 144 14.30 6.48 -7.80
C ALA A 144 15.28 7.52 -8.32
N THR A 145 15.14 8.75 -7.82
CA THR A 145 16.20 9.76 -7.92
C THR A 145 17.21 9.52 -6.80
N LEU A 146 18.47 9.27 -7.16
CA LEU A 146 19.56 9.19 -6.19
C LEU A 146 20.29 10.51 -6.17
N LEU A 147 20.45 11.12 -5.01
CA LEU A 147 21.00 12.47 -4.88
C LEU A 147 22.02 12.54 -3.75
N ASP A 148 23.24 13.00 -4.09
CA ASP A 148 24.27 13.33 -3.11
C ASP A 148 24.09 14.77 -2.65
N PRO A 149 23.75 15.01 -1.37
CA PRO A 149 23.62 16.36 -0.83
C PRO A 149 24.87 17.21 -0.95
N THR A 150 26.05 16.58 -0.96
CA THR A 150 27.34 17.28 -1.01
C THR A 150 27.66 17.85 -2.40
N HIS A 151 27.05 17.29 -3.43
CA HIS A 151 27.21 17.68 -4.83
C HIS A 151 25.94 18.29 -5.44
N TYR A 152 25.01 18.75 -4.60
CA TYR A 152 23.76 19.32 -5.07
C TYR A 152 23.96 20.76 -5.55
N GLU A 153 23.68 21.02 -6.83
CA GLU A 153 23.86 22.33 -7.46
C GLU A 153 23.00 23.45 -6.81
N GLY A 154 21.86 23.10 -6.22
CA GLY A 154 20.96 24.03 -5.52
C GLY A 154 21.30 24.26 -4.04
N LEU A 155 22.48 23.83 -3.55
CA LEU A 155 22.82 23.94 -2.12
C LEU A 155 22.82 25.39 -1.61
N ASP A 156 23.26 26.34 -2.43
CA ASP A 156 23.30 27.75 -2.03
C ASP A 156 21.89 28.32 -1.77
N GLU A 157 20.90 27.97 -2.57
CA GLU A 157 19.48 28.31 -2.32
C GLU A 157 19.01 27.79 -0.94
N PHE A 158 19.41 26.56 -0.60
CA PHE A 158 19.07 25.95 0.69
C PHE A 158 19.75 26.66 1.86
N VAL A 159 21.02 27.02 1.70
CA VAL A 159 21.81 27.75 2.70
C VAL A 159 21.22 29.12 2.98
N GLU A 160 20.93 29.89 1.93
CA GLU A 160 20.32 31.22 2.04
C GLU A 160 18.93 31.12 2.72
N THR A 161 18.11 30.20 2.27
CA THR A 161 16.76 30.01 2.87
C THR A 161 16.85 29.59 4.32
N TYR A 162 17.71 28.65 4.66
CA TYR A 162 17.89 28.21 6.05
C TYR A 162 18.42 29.34 6.93
N TYR A 163 19.38 30.13 6.44
CA TYR A 163 19.89 31.30 7.13
C TYR A 163 18.77 32.32 7.41
N GLU A 164 17.99 32.68 6.39
CA GLU A 164 16.86 33.62 6.55
C GLU A 164 15.85 33.14 7.62
N LEU A 165 15.55 31.84 7.66
CA LEU A 165 14.67 31.24 8.65
C LEU A 165 15.24 31.29 10.07
N ARG A 166 16.56 31.29 10.22
CA ARG A 166 17.24 31.09 11.51
C ARG A 166 18.08 32.28 11.96
N LYS A 167 18.29 33.32 11.16
CA LYS A 167 19.12 34.49 11.51
C LYS A 167 18.71 35.17 12.82
N HIS A 168 17.42 35.10 13.17
CA HIS A 168 16.93 35.61 14.47
C HIS A 168 17.52 34.88 15.68
N LYS A 169 18.13 33.71 15.48
CA LYS A 169 18.87 32.94 16.51
C LYS A 169 20.36 33.23 16.53
N GLY A 170 20.83 34.19 15.72
CA GLY A 170 22.22 34.62 15.70
C GLY A 170 23.19 33.71 14.95
N ILE A 171 22.68 32.82 14.08
CA ILE A 171 23.54 31.97 13.22
C ILE A 171 24.16 32.80 12.10
N SER A 172 25.33 32.40 11.62
CA SER A 172 25.96 32.93 10.41
C SER A 172 25.59 32.12 9.16
N MET A 173 25.95 32.59 7.98
CA MET A 173 25.82 31.84 6.72
C MET A 173 26.68 30.57 6.73
N ASP A 174 27.87 30.63 7.36
CA ASP A 174 28.76 29.47 7.50
C ASP A 174 28.13 28.43 8.41
N ASP A 175 27.51 28.84 9.51
CA ASP A 175 26.77 27.91 10.39
C ASP A 175 25.61 27.26 9.62
N ALA A 176 24.89 28.02 8.80
CA ALA A 176 23.82 27.51 7.97
C ALA A 176 24.34 26.44 6.97
N ARG A 177 25.45 26.76 6.28
CA ARG A 177 26.09 25.83 5.35
C ARG A 177 26.58 24.56 6.04
N GLN A 178 27.21 24.69 7.22
CA GLN A 178 27.65 23.57 8.01
C GLN A 178 26.47 22.70 8.46
N LYS A 179 25.34 23.31 8.85
CA LYS A 179 24.14 22.58 9.29
C LYS A 179 23.51 21.76 8.17
N LEU A 180 23.57 22.24 6.94
CA LEU A 180 23.02 21.54 5.78
C LEU A 180 23.92 20.41 5.25
N GLN A 181 25.10 20.18 5.86
CA GLN A 181 25.85 18.94 5.66
C GLN A 181 25.19 17.76 6.36
N ASP A 182 24.35 18.01 7.36
CA ASP A 182 23.50 16.99 7.95
C ASP A 182 22.37 16.65 6.98
N ILE A 183 22.33 15.39 6.56
CA ILE A 183 21.42 14.88 5.53
C ILE A 183 19.94 15.07 5.88
N SER A 184 19.59 15.01 7.19
CA SER A 184 18.22 15.23 7.66
C SER A 184 17.79 16.69 7.52
N TYR A 185 18.71 17.64 7.76
CA TYR A 185 18.46 19.06 7.53
C TYR A 185 18.36 19.38 6.05
N PHE A 186 19.21 18.77 5.23
CA PHE A 186 19.11 18.91 3.77
C PHE A 186 17.75 18.40 3.27
N ALA A 187 17.34 17.19 3.68
CA ALA A 187 16.05 16.62 3.32
C ALA A 187 14.88 17.50 3.80
N THR A 188 14.98 18.08 4.98
CA THR A 188 13.99 19.03 5.51
C THR A 188 13.87 20.27 4.61
N MET A 189 14.98 20.81 4.12
CA MET A 189 14.97 21.94 3.19
C MET A 189 14.41 21.56 1.82
N MET A 190 14.60 20.33 1.35
CA MET A 190 13.92 19.84 0.14
C MET A 190 12.40 19.95 0.27
N VAL A 191 11.86 19.53 1.40
CA VAL A 191 10.41 19.63 1.66
C VAL A 191 9.98 21.10 1.81
N HIS A 192 10.73 21.89 2.57
CA HIS A 192 10.43 23.30 2.79
C HIS A 192 10.35 24.10 1.48
N LEU A 193 11.26 23.84 0.55
CA LEU A 193 11.33 24.50 -0.75
C LEU A 193 10.45 23.84 -1.83
N GLY A 194 9.61 22.85 -1.46
CA GLY A 194 8.70 22.20 -2.38
C GLY A 194 9.38 21.26 -3.39
N LYS A 195 10.65 20.91 -3.17
CA LYS A 195 11.38 19.94 -4.00
C LYS A 195 10.94 18.48 -3.70
N ALA A 196 10.30 18.27 -2.55
CA ALA A 196 9.63 17.03 -2.16
C ALA A 196 8.36 17.35 -1.36
N CYS A 197 7.42 16.39 -1.29
CA CYS A 197 6.17 16.58 -0.54
C CYS A 197 6.31 16.16 0.93
N LEU A 198 7.17 15.18 1.19
CA LEU A 198 7.32 14.53 2.49
C LEU A 198 8.75 14.05 2.69
N LEU A 199 9.23 14.17 3.94
CA LEU A 199 10.44 13.52 4.44
C LEU A 199 10.01 12.33 5.30
N TYR A 200 10.59 11.16 5.07
CA TYR A 200 10.45 9.99 5.94
C TYR A 200 11.82 9.57 6.47
N THR A 201 11.93 9.40 7.79
CA THR A 201 13.09 8.84 8.50
C THR A 201 12.67 7.62 9.29
N SER A 202 13.56 6.65 9.44
CA SER A 202 13.31 5.41 10.20
C SER A 202 13.44 5.62 11.71
#